data_bf9234e623b630265299c1673889e2d3
#
_entry.id   bf9234e623b630265299c1673889e2d3
#
_cell.length_a   1.000
_cell.length_b   1.000
_cell.length_c   1.000
_cell.angle_alpha   90.00
_cell.angle_beta   90.00
_cell.angle_gamma   90.00
#
_symmetry.space_group_name_H-M   'P 1'
#
loop_
_entity.id
_entity.type
_entity.pdbx_description
1 polymer ?
#
loop_
_entity_poly.entity_id
_entity_poly.type
_entity_poly.pdbx_seq_one_letter_code
_entity_poly.pdbx_strand_id
1 'polypeptide(L)'
;MLFIVFTILTCIGVKEKSNVDMQTASIKDMFKALVQNDQAMTVVITIVVVNMALYITSNLIIYFFKYDLGGINWNDGYALFNMVGGGTQILAMMILYPFLRNLCKLNNIKIFYVSVCMSIFGYVVLLIMATMGVNNVLPMLVPGVLIMASAGMNNVIITVFLANTVDYGELKNNRRDESVIFSMQTFVVKLASGVSVFIASMALELLKLKNLSDAVTDDAIDFSASVSAASKMGLRLVMTLIPIAGLIFALIWFKKHYILTDQKVEEIAAEVKARNA
;
A
#
# COMPACT_ATOMS: atom_id res chain seq x y z
N MET A 1 18.62 18.05 9.36
CA MET A 1 18.55 19.33 10.09
C MET A 1 17.14 19.93 10.13
N LEU A 2 16.47 20.19 9.02
CA LEU A 2 15.11 20.79 9.00
C LEU A 2 14.09 20.04 9.89
N PHE A 3 14.06 18.70 9.85
CA PHE A 3 13.16 17.89 10.68
C PHE A 3 13.34 18.18 12.17
N ILE A 4 14.58 18.23 12.66
CA ILE A 4 14.88 18.51 14.08
C ILE A 4 14.40 19.90 14.48
N VAL A 5 14.63 20.91 13.63
CA VAL A 5 14.19 22.29 13.88
C VAL A 5 12.66 22.36 14.00
N PHE A 6 11.93 21.76 13.06
CA PHE A 6 10.46 21.75 13.12
C PHE A 6 9.92 20.95 14.31
N THR A 7 10.57 19.85 14.69
CA THR A 7 10.18 19.08 15.88
C THR A 7 10.36 19.91 17.14
N ILE A 8 11.49 20.62 17.29
CA ILE A 8 11.75 21.51 18.42
C ILE A 8 10.72 22.64 18.46
N LEU A 9 10.44 23.30 17.33
CA LEU A 9 9.43 24.34 17.23
C LEU A 9 8.03 23.84 17.65
N THR A 10 7.67 22.64 17.24
CA THR A 10 6.41 21.99 17.64
C THR A 10 6.38 21.75 19.14
N CYS A 11 7.45 21.19 19.74
CA CYS A 11 7.54 20.94 21.16
C CYS A 11 7.46 22.23 22.02
N ILE A 12 8.01 23.34 21.51
CA ILE A 12 7.94 24.64 22.22
C ILE A 12 6.55 25.28 22.05
N GLY A 13 5.92 25.13 20.87
CA GLY A 13 4.65 25.80 20.52
C GLY A 13 3.40 25.08 21.03
N VAL A 14 3.48 23.78 21.30
CA VAL A 14 2.32 22.98 21.74
C VAL A 14 2.36 22.77 23.24
N LYS A 15 1.37 23.33 23.94
CA LYS A 15 1.13 23.01 25.37
C LYS A 15 0.10 21.87 25.46
N GLU A 16 0.50 20.78 26.05
CA GLU A 16 -0.39 19.66 26.33
C GLU A 16 -1.44 20.09 27.37
N LYS A 17 -2.72 20.03 26.98
CA LYS A 17 -3.85 20.43 27.84
C LYS A 17 -4.59 19.24 28.47
N SER A 18 -4.24 18.01 28.08
CA SER A 18 -4.92 16.79 28.55
C SER A 18 -3.94 15.91 29.30
N ASN A 19 -4.05 15.86 30.60
CA ASN A 19 -3.40 14.88 31.46
C ASN A 19 -4.36 13.69 31.69
N VAL A 20 -4.78 13.02 30.65
CA VAL A 20 -5.42 11.71 30.79
C VAL A 20 -4.29 10.70 30.93
N ASP A 21 -4.23 10.02 32.09
CA ASP A 21 -3.34 8.88 32.30
C ASP A 21 -3.61 7.82 31.22
N MET A 22 -2.87 7.88 30.13
CA MET A 22 -2.92 6.86 29.08
C MET A 22 -2.24 5.62 29.64
N GLN A 23 -3.05 4.63 29.99
CA GLN A 23 -2.52 3.31 30.32
C GLN A 23 -1.79 2.79 29.07
N THR A 24 -0.48 2.63 29.20
CA THR A 24 0.35 2.04 28.15
C THR A 24 -0.06 0.58 27.98
N ALA A 25 -0.76 0.28 26.90
CA ALA A 25 -1.11 -1.10 26.59
C ALA A 25 0.16 -1.90 26.27
N SER A 26 0.31 -3.08 26.89
CA SER A 26 1.40 -3.98 26.53
C SER A 26 1.19 -4.50 25.09
N ILE A 27 2.27 -4.94 24.42
CA ILE A 27 2.18 -5.55 23.08
C ILE A 27 1.17 -6.70 23.08
N LYS A 28 1.11 -7.48 24.15
CA LYS A 28 0.14 -8.57 24.30
C LYS A 28 -1.30 -8.05 24.33
N ASP A 29 -1.56 -6.95 25.03
CA ASP A 29 -2.89 -6.34 25.11
C ASP A 29 -3.30 -5.75 23.74
N MET A 30 -2.34 -5.20 22.98
CA MET A 30 -2.58 -4.73 21.62
C MET A 30 -3.05 -5.86 20.70
N PHE A 31 -2.33 -6.99 20.69
CA PHE A 31 -2.74 -8.17 19.91
C PHE A 31 -4.09 -8.73 20.39
N LYS A 32 -4.32 -8.77 21.70
CA LYS A 32 -5.58 -9.23 22.27
C LYS A 32 -6.77 -8.35 21.83
N ALA A 33 -6.63 -7.03 21.91
CA ALA A 33 -7.65 -6.08 21.45
C ALA A 33 -7.96 -6.24 19.96
N LEU A 34 -6.92 -6.44 19.14
CA LEU A 34 -7.09 -6.67 17.71
C LEU A 34 -7.84 -7.99 17.43
N VAL A 35 -7.49 -9.09 18.10
CA VAL A 35 -8.14 -10.40 17.91
C VAL A 35 -9.58 -10.38 18.40
N GLN A 36 -9.90 -9.61 19.44
CA GLN A 36 -11.27 -9.44 19.95
C GLN A 36 -12.16 -8.61 19.01
N ASN A 37 -11.55 -7.80 18.13
CA ASN A 37 -12.26 -7.00 17.14
C ASN A 37 -12.09 -7.63 15.73
N ASP A 38 -13.04 -8.47 15.35
CA ASP A 38 -13.03 -9.20 14.08
C ASP A 38 -13.00 -8.27 12.85
N GLN A 39 -13.60 -7.08 12.95
CA GLN A 39 -13.58 -6.11 11.86
C GLN A 39 -12.21 -5.41 11.75
N ALA A 40 -11.57 -5.08 12.87
CA ALA A 40 -10.21 -4.57 12.85
C ALA A 40 -9.23 -5.62 12.31
N MET A 41 -9.36 -6.89 12.70
CA MET A 41 -8.57 -7.98 12.16
C MET A 41 -8.75 -8.14 10.65
N THR A 42 -10.00 -8.05 10.17
CA THR A 42 -10.31 -8.13 8.73
C THR A 42 -9.61 -7.01 7.94
N VAL A 43 -9.68 -5.78 8.44
CA VAL A 43 -9.03 -4.63 7.81
C VAL A 43 -7.52 -4.76 7.87
N VAL A 44 -6.95 -5.17 9.01
CA VAL A 44 -5.50 -5.36 9.18
C VAL A 44 -4.93 -6.40 8.20
N ILE A 45 -5.59 -7.56 8.04
CA ILE A 45 -5.19 -8.57 7.04
C ILE A 45 -5.25 -7.98 5.64
N THR A 46 -6.30 -7.24 5.31
CA THR A 46 -6.45 -6.56 4.02
C THR A 46 -5.30 -5.57 3.78
N ILE A 47 -4.95 -4.76 4.79
CA ILE A 47 -3.82 -3.80 4.75
C ILE A 47 -2.51 -4.51 4.44
N VAL A 48 -2.21 -5.59 5.17
CA VAL A 48 -0.97 -6.37 4.97
C VAL A 48 -0.87 -6.84 3.53
N VAL A 49 -1.92 -7.49 3.02
CA VAL A 49 -1.88 -8.10 1.69
C VAL A 49 -1.82 -7.06 0.57
N VAL A 50 -2.62 -5.98 0.67
CA VAL A 50 -2.60 -4.88 -0.32
C VAL A 50 -1.24 -4.18 -0.32
N ASN A 51 -0.68 -3.87 0.85
CA ASN A 51 0.64 -3.24 0.92
C ASN A 51 1.77 -4.16 0.45
N MET A 52 1.72 -5.45 0.79
CA MET A 52 2.69 -6.42 0.27
C MET A 52 2.69 -6.45 -1.26
N ALA A 53 1.51 -6.48 -1.89
CA ALA A 53 1.38 -6.45 -3.34
C ALA A 53 2.08 -5.22 -3.94
N LEU A 54 1.83 -4.03 -3.39
CA LEU A 54 2.43 -2.78 -3.86
C LEU A 54 3.95 -2.75 -3.61
N TYR A 55 4.40 -3.17 -2.42
CA TYR A 55 5.82 -3.11 -2.05
C TYR A 55 6.69 -4.12 -2.80
N ILE A 56 6.16 -5.31 -3.15
CA ILE A 56 6.91 -6.26 -3.98
C ILE A 56 7.26 -5.63 -5.32
N THR A 57 6.29 -5.02 -5.99
CA THR A 57 6.54 -4.31 -7.26
C THR A 57 7.45 -3.11 -7.05
N SER A 58 7.25 -2.30 -6.03
CA SER A 58 8.09 -1.14 -5.72
C SER A 58 9.56 -1.51 -5.49
N ASN A 59 9.82 -2.67 -4.87
CA ASN A 59 11.19 -3.16 -4.67
C ASN A 59 11.82 -3.74 -5.94
N LEU A 60 11.01 -4.26 -6.86
CA LEU A 60 11.50 -4.92 -8.08
C LEU A 60 11.53 -3.99 -9.30
N ILE A 61 10.80 -2.88 -9.29
CA ILE A 61 10.65 -2.00 -10.46
C ILE A 61 11.99 -1.39 -10.93
N ILE A 62 12.91 -1.08 -10.01
CA ILE A 62 14.23 -0.59 -10.37
C ILE A 62 15.02 -1.61 -11.20
N TYR A 63 14.92 -2.90 -10.83
CA TYR A 63 15.57 -3.99 -11.57
C TYR A 63 14.91 -4.25 -12.92
N PHE A 64 13.59 -4.01 -13.03
CA PHE A 64 12.88 -4.05 -14.29
C PHE A 64 13.39 -2.98 -15.25
N PHE A 65 13.57 -1.74 -14.77
CA PHE A 65 14.15 -0.67 -15.59
C PHE A 65 15.60 -0.96 -15.96
N LYS A 66 16.42 -1.45 -15.03
CA LYS A 66 17.84 -1.71 -15.23
C LYS A 66 18.11 -2.89 -16.15
N TYR A 67 17.40 -4.01 -15.95
CA TYR A 67 17.72 -5.30 -16.56
C TYR A 67 16.78 -5.74 -17.68
N ASP A 68 15.57 -5.24 -17.71
CA ASP A 68 14.58 -5.66 -18.69
C ASP A 68 14.30 -4.58 -19.74
N LEU A 69 13.88 -3.39 -19.32
CA LEU A 69 13.73 -2.25 -20.23
C LEU A 69 15.08 -1.87 -20.83
N GLY A 70 16.12 -1.77 -19.99
CA GLY A 70 17.51 -1.55 -20.40
C GLY A 70 17.77 -0.16 -20.95
N GLY A 71 18.93 -0.06 -21.65
CA GLY A 71 19.42 1.17 -22.24
C GLY A 71 20.42 1.90 -21.33
N ILE A 72 21.22 2.78 -21.93
CA ILE A 72 22.25 3.56 -21.23
C ILE A 72 21.66 4.50 -20.19
N ASN A 73 20.45 5.04 -20.45
CA ASN A 73 19.77 6.00 -19.58
C ASN A 73 18.58 5.37 -18.83
N TRP A 74 18.67 4.10 -18.45
CA TRP A 74 17.60 3.40 -17.70
C TRP A 74 17.19 4.14 -16.43
N ASN A 75 18.13 4.82 -15.78
CA ASN A 75 17.93 5.55 -14.53
C ASN A 75 17.01 6.77 -14.72
N ASP A 76 17.15 7.50 -15.84
CA ASP A 76 16.27 8.63 -16.17
C ASP A 76 14.82 8.16 -16.38
N GLY A 77 14.67 7.00 -17.05
CA GLY A 77 13.37 6.36 -17.22
C GLY A 77 12.73 5.94 -15.90
N TYR A 78 13.51 5.34 -15.01
CA TYR A 78 13.08 4.99 -13.66
C TYR A 78 12.71 6.23 -12.83
N ALA A 79 13.53 7.29 -12.89
CA ALA A 79 13.25 8.54 -12.18
C ALA A 79 11.96 9.20 -12.69
N LEU A 80 11.75 9.25 -14.01
CA LEU A 80 10.50 9.75 -14.62
C LEU A 80 9.30 8.93 -14.18
N PHE A 81 9.39 7.60 -14.19
CA PHE A 81 8.32 6.69 -13.75
C PHE A 81 7.92 6.96 -12.30
N ASN A 82 8.91 7.10 -11.39
CA ASN A 82 8.64 7.38 -9.98
C ASN A 82 8.07 8.79 -9.76
N MET A 83 8.57 9.78 -10.48
CA MET A 83 8.06 11.16 -10.38
C MET A 83 6.60 11.25 -10.81
N VAL A 84 6.26 10.68 -11.98
CA VAL A 84 4.87 10.63 -12.47
C VAL A 84 4.00 9.79 -11.56
N GLY A 85 4.50 8.62 -11.11
CA GLY A 85 3.81 7.73 -10.20
C GLY A 85 3.50 8.37 -8.86
N GLY A 86 4.50 9.00 -8.23
CA GLY A 86 4.35 9.72 -6.95
C GLY A 86 3.38 10.89 -7.07
N GLY A 87 3.49 11.69 -8.13
CA GLY A 87 2.54 12.76 -8.43
C GLY A 87 1.11 12.24 -8.60
N THR A 88 0.95 11.17 -9.35
CA THR A 88 -0.35 10.50 -9.54
C THR A 88 -0.93 9.98 -8.23
N GLN A 89 -0.11 9.39 -7.37
CA GLN A 89 -0.55 8.90 -6.06
C GLN A 89 -1.11 10.04 -5.20
N ILE A 90 -0.42 11.18 -5.14
CA ILE A 90 -0.87 12.37 -4.40
C ILE A 90 -2.17 12.91 -5.00
N LEU A 91 -2.24 13.07 -6.32
CA LEU A 91 -3.44 13.55 -6.99
C LEU A 91 -4.64 12.61 -6.81
N ALA A 92 -4.40 11.30 -6.79
CA ALA A 92 -5.46 10.33 -6.53
C ALA A 92 -6.01 10.43 -5.10
N MET A 93 -5.16 10.68 -4.10
CA MET A 93 -5.59 10.93 -2.71
C MET A 93 -6.40 12.22 -2.61
N MET A 94 -5.95 13.30 -3.24
CA MET A 94 -6.52 14.65 -3.07
C MET A 94 -7.72 14.91 -3.98
N ILE A 95 -7.76 14.32 -5.16
CA ILE A 95 -8.76 14.63 -6.18
C ILE A 95 -9.63 13.41 -6.51
N LEU A 96 -9.02 12.28 -6.88
CA LEU A 96 -9.77 11.12 -7.39
C LEU A 96 -10.65 10.49 -6.32
N TYR A 97 -10.13 10.30 -5.10
CA TYR A 97 -10.94 9.76 -4.00
C TYR A 97 -12.12 10.66 -3.63
N PRO A 98 -11.95 11.98 -3.36
CA PRO A 98 -13.10 12.88 -3.11
C PRO A 98 -14.07 12.97 -4.29
N PHE A 99 -13.57 12.93 -5.52
CA PHE A 99 -14.41 12.91 -6.72
C PHE A 99 -15.35 11.70 -6.74
N LEU A 100 -14.79 10.50 -6.52
CA LEU A 100 -15.59 9.26 -6.47
C LEU A 100 -16.57 9.27 -5.29
N ARG A 101 -16.15 9.79 -4.13
CA ARG A 101 -16.98 9.84 -2.92
C ARG A 101 -18.12 10.85 -3.03
N ASN A 102 -17.80 12.08 -3.45
CA ASN A 102 -18.74 13.21 -3.38
C ASN A 102 -19.55 13.37 -4.67
N LEU A 103 -18.90 13.26 -5.84
CA LEU A 103 -19.56 13.50 -7.14
C LEU A 103 -20.23 12.21 -7.65
N CYS A 104 -19.52 11.08 -7.62
CA CYS A 104 -20.08 9.79 -8.03
C CYS A 104 -20.92 9.13 -6.93
N LYS A 105 -20.94 9.69 -5.69
CA LYS A 105 -21.69 9.19 -4.54
C LYS A 105 -21.42 7.70 -4.24
N LEU A 106 -20.19 7.25 -4.49
CA LEU A 106 -19.80 5.88 -4.18
C LEU A 106 -19.48 5.76 -2.69
N ASN A 107 -19.92 4.66 -2.07
CA ASN A 107 -19.52 4.34 -0.71
C ASN A 107 -18.07 3.84 -0.66
N ASN A 108 -17.43 3.90 0.53
CA ASN A 108 -16.02 3.53 0.70
C ASN A 108 -15.71 2.09 0.26
N ILE A 109 -16.63 1.15 0.47
CA ILE A 109 -16.49 -0.24 0.04
C ILE A 109 -16.40 -0.34 -1.50
N LYS A 110 -17.27 0.39 -2.22
CA LYS A 110 -17.24 0.41 -3.69
C LYS A 110 -15.96 1.08 -4.21
N ILE A 111 -15.52 2.17 -3.58
CA ILE A 111 -14.28 2.83 -3.97
C ILE A 111 -13.08 1.90 -3.74
N PHE A 112 -13.06 1.13 -2.64
CA PHE A 112 -12.04 0.10 -2.41
C PHE A 112 -12.02 -0.94 -3.53
N TYR A 113 -13.17 -1.48 -3.93
CA TYR A 113 -13.23 -2.43 -5.05
C TYR A 113 -12.75 -1.83 -6.36
N VAL A 114 -13.20 -0.61 -6.69
CA VAL A 114 -12.74 0.11 -7.89
C VAL A 114 -11.22 0.29 -7.86
N SER A 115 -10.68 0.73 -6.74
CA SER A 115 -9.26 0.94 -6.54
C SER A 115 -8.45 -0.34 -6.74
N VAL A 116 -8.82 -1.43 -6.08
CA VAL A 116 -8.08 -2.70 -6.19
C VAL A 116 -8.23 -3.30 -7.58
N CYS A 117 -9.42 -3.25 -8.23
CA CYS A 117 -9.61 -3.68 -9.60
C CYS A 117 -8.76 -2.84 -10.59
N MET A 118 -8.66 -1.54 -10.38
CA MET A 118 -7.80 -0.65 -11.18
C MET A 118 -6.33 -1.04 -11.04
N SER A 119 -5.87 -1.40 -9.84
CA SER A 119 -4.52 -1.89 -9.61
C SER A 119 -4.27 -3.22 -10.33
N ILE A 120 -5.18 -4.19 -10.21
CA ILE A 120 -5.08 -5.47 -10.90
C ILE A 120 -5.01 -5.26 -12.41
N PHE A 121 -5.87 -4.40 -12.97
CA PHE A 121 -5.85 -4.05 -14.38
C PHE A 121 -4.52 -3.41 -14.79
N GLY A 122 -3.98 -2.51 -13.98
CA GLY A 122 -2.65 -1.90 -14.18
C GLY A 122 -1.54 -2.96 -14.23
N TYR A 123 -1.55 -3.93 -13.31
CA TYR A 123 -0.57 -5.03 -13.33
C TYR A 123 -0.70 -5.93 -14.56
N VAL A 124 -1.92 -6.22 -15.00
CA VAL A 124 -2.16 -7.00 -16.24
C VAL A 124 -1.62 -6.25 -17.45
N VAL A 125 -1.91 -4.97 -17.57
CA VAL A 125 -1.39 -4.12 -18.66
C VAL A 125 0.14 -4.07 -18.62
N LEU A 126 0.74 -3.90 -17.42
CA LEU A 126 2.19 -3.91 -17.26
C LEU A 126 2.82 -5.22 -17.75
N LEU A 127 2.23 -6.36 -17.36
CA LEU A 127 2.71 -7.67 -17.81
C LEU A 127 2.61 -7.84 -19.32
N ILE A 128 1.47 -7.48 -19.93
CA ILE A 128 1.26 -7.56 -21.38
C ILE A 128 2.31 -6.70 -22.10
N MET A 129 2.46 -5.44 -21.71
CA MET A 129 3.40 -4.51 -22.35
C MET A 129 4.84 -4.99 -22.21
N ALA A 130 5.23 -5.46 -21.03
CA ALA A 130 6.56 -6.01 -20.80
C ALA A 130 6.82 -7.27 -21.65
N THR A 131 5.83 -8.17 -21.79
CA THR A 131 5.97 -9.38 -22.60
C THR A 131 5.97 -9.10 -24.09
N MET A 132 5.30 -8.04 -24.56
CA MET A 132 5.35 -7.57 -25.95
C MET A 132 6.69 -6.89 -26.32
N GLY A 133 7.61 -6.74 -25.38
CA GLY A 133 8.92 -6.13 -25.61
C GLY A 133 8.87 -4.62 -25.81
N VAL A 134 7.91 -3.95 -25.18
CA VAL A 134 7.87 -2.48 -25.17
C VAL A 134 9.05 -1.94 -24.36
N ASN A 135 10.02 -1.32 -25.05
CA ASN A 135 11.26 -0.81 -24.46
C ASN A 135 11.22 0.71 -24.24
N ASN A 136 10.08 1.34 -24.34
CA ASN A 136 9.92 2.78 -24.13
C ASN A 136 9.23 3.04 -22.77
N VAL A 137 9.77 4.02 -22.04
CA VAL A 137 9.25 4.43 -20.73
C VAL A 137 7.86 5.05 -20.82
N LEU A 138 7.57 5.85 -21.87
CA LEU A 138 6.32 6.59 -21.96
C LEU A 138 5.07 5.69 -21.96
N PRO A 139 4.98 4.61 -22.76
CA PRO A 139 3.87 3.67 -22.61
C PRO A 139 3.80 3.01 -21.24
N MET A 140 4.96 2.72 -20.60
CA MET A 140 4.99 2.11 -19.26
C MET A 140 4.45 3.03 -18.15
N LEU A 141 4.33 4.33 -18.39
CA LEU A 141 3.65 5.24 -17.47
C LEU A 141 2.16 4.90 -17.31
N VAL A 142 1.50 4.35 -18.34
CA VAL A 142 0.05 4.03 -18.28
C VAL A 142 -0.27 3.03 -17.16
N PRO A 143 0.32 1.81 -17.12
CA PRO A 143 0.11 0.90 -16.01
C PRO A 143 0.64 1.47 -14.68
N GLY A 144 1.74 2.23 -14.70
CA GLY A 144 2.27 2.91 -13.52
C GLY A 144 1.26 3.86 -12.88
N VAL A 145 0.62 4.72 -13.68
CA VAL A 145 -0.44 5.64 -13.24
C VAL A 145 -1.62 4.88 -12.63
N LEU A 146 -2.08 3.79 -13.25
CA LEU A 146 -3.20 2.99 -12.73
C LEU A 146 -2.87 2.37 -11.35
N ILE A 147 -1.69 1.78 -11.22
CA ILE A 147 -1.24 1.16 -9.97
C ILE A 147 -1.04 2.22 -8.88
N MET A 148 -0.38 3.34 -9.18
CA MET A 148 -0.08 4.38 -8.20
C MET A 148 -1.32 5.20 -7.80
N ALA A 149 -2.24 5.47 -8.72
CA ALA A 149 -3.53 6.08 -8.38
C ALA A 149 -4.34 5.17 -7.43
N SER A 150 -4.37 3.87 -7.70
CA SER A 150 -4.97 2.89 -6.80
C SER A 150 -4.32 2.91 -5.42
N ALA A 151 -2.99 2.94 -5.34
CA ALA A 151 -2.26 3.03 -4.08
C ALA A 151 -2.62 4.28 -3.28
N GLY A 152 -2.75 5.43 -3.95
CA GLY A 152 -3.21 6.68 -3.34
C GLY A 152 -4.60 6.56 -2.73
N MET A 153 -5.58 6.08 -3.50
CA MET A 153 -6.94 5.86 -2.99
C MET A 153 -6.97 4.88 -1.81
N ASN A 154 -6.23 3.76 -1.91
CA ASN A 154 -6.19 2.76 -0.84
C ASN A 154 -5.65 3.32 0.48
N ASN A 155 -4.66 4.22 0.46
CA ASN A 155 -4.14 4.85 1.67
C ASN A 155 -5.23 5.61 2.45
N VAL A 156 -6.11 6.33 1.73
CA VAL A 156 -7.23 7.04 2.36
C VAL A 156 -8.29 6.06 2.86
N ILE A 157 -8.72 5.14 2.01
CA ILE A 157 -9.83 4.21 2.29
C ILE A 157 -9.50 3.30 3.49
N ILE A 158 -8.28 2.79 3.56
CA ILE A 158 -7.80 1.93 4.64
C ILE A 158 -7.87 2.67 5.99
N THR A 159 -7.47 3.93 6.02
CA THR A 159 -7.56 4.75 7.23
C THR A 159 -9.01 4.95 7.68
N VAL A 160 -9.92 5.17 6.73
CA VAL A 160 -11.36 5.28 7.03
C VAL A 160 -11.91 3.95 7.56
N PHE A 161 -11.54 2.82 6.95
CA PHE A 161 -11.98 1.51 7.44
C PHE A 161 -11.49 1.23 8.85
N LEU A 162 -10.25 1.58 9.18
CA LEU A 162 -9.73 1.43 10.53
C LEU A 162 -10.48 2.30 11.54
N ALA A 163 -10.76 3.56 11.20
CA ALA A 163 -11.57 4.42 12.05
C ALA A 163 -12.95 3.81 12.36
N ASN A 164 -13.63 3.25 11.34
CA ASN A 164 -14.91 2.57 11.52
C ASN A 164 -14.81 1.34 12.44
N THR A 165 -13.66 0.65 12.44
CA THR A 165 -13.46 -0.50 13.34
C THR A 165 -13.24 -0.11 14.80
N VAL A 166 -12.81 1.14 15.08
CA VAL A 166 -12.69 1.65 16.45
C VAL A 166 -14.07 1.74 17.11
N ASP A 167 -15.02 2.40 16.45
CA ASP A 167 -16.38 2.56 16.98
C ASP A 167 -17.10 1.20 17.11
N TYR A 168 -16.91 0.31 16.15
CA TYR A 168 -17.40 -1.08 16.25
C TYR A 168 -16.81 -1.82 17.44
N GLY A 169 -15.50 -1.68 17.68
CA GLY A 169 -14.81 -2.30 18.81
C GLY A 169 -15.28 -1.74 20.15
N GLU A 170 -15.54 -0.43 20.22
CA GLU A 170 -16.07 0.23 21.42
C GLU A 170 -17.46 -0.30 21.76
N LEU A 171 -18.35 -0.46 20.77
CA LEU A 171 -19.66 -1.02 20.99
C LEU A 171 -19.60 -2.49 21.45
N LYS A 172 -18.77 -3.30 20.80
CA LYS A 172 -18.67 -4.74 21.05
C LYS A 172 -17.97 -5.10 22.36
N ASN A 173 -16.88 -4.40 22.69
CA ASN A 173 -15.97 -4.74 23.79
C ASN A 173 -16.10 -3.80 24.98
N ASN A 174 -16.98 -2.79 24.93
CA ASN A 174 -17.11 -1.72 25.93
C ASN A 174 -15.79 -0.99 26.25
N ARG A 175 -14.87 -0.93 25.25
CA ARG A 175 -13.58 -0.28 25.40
C ARG A 175 -13.18 0.35 24.05
N ARG A 176 -12.72 1.62 24.11
CA ARG A 176 -12.23 2.35 22.95
C ARG A 176 -10.73 2.12 22.78
N ASP A 177 -10.36 1.30 21.82
CA ASP A 177 -8.96 0.90 21.55
C ASP A 177 -8.34 1.64 20.36
N GLU A 178 -8.66 2.93 20.18
CA GLU A 178 -8.27 3.72 19.01
C GLU A 178 -6.74 3.76 18.83
N SER A 179 -5.99 4.11 19.87
CA SER A 179 -4.52 4.18 19.83
C SER A 179 -3.89 2.82 19.48
N VAL A 180 -4.48 1.74 19.98
CA VAL A 180 -4.04 0.37 19.71
C VAL A 180 -4.24 0.02 18.24
N ILE A 181 -5.41 0.29 17.67
CA ILE A 181 -5.77 -0.04 16.29
C ILE A 181 -4.87 0.72 15.31
N PHE A 182 -4.64 2.03 15.51
CA PHE A 182 -3.77 2.81 14.64
C PHE A 182 -2.27 2.48 14.82
N SER A 183 -1.83 2.10 16.02
CA SER A 183 -0.48 1.58 16.24
C SER A 183 -0.26 0.26 15.50
N MET A 184 -1.26 -0.62 15.52
CA MET A 184 -1.23 -1.87 14.75
C MET A 184 -1.18 -1.63 13.24
N GLN A 185 -1.88 -0.61 12.71
CA GLN A 185 -1.74 -0.22 11.30
C GLN A 185 -0.28 0.06 10.95
N THR A 186 0.38 0.90 11.75
CA THR A 186 1.79 1.24 11.51
C THR A 186 2.69 0.01 11.58
N PHE A 187 2.49 -0.86 12.57
CA PHE A 187 3.24 -2.11 12.72
C PHE A 187 3.07 -3.03 11.50
N VAL A 188 1.82 -3.29 11.07
CA VAL A 188 1.56 -4.23 9.98
C VAL A 188 2.02 -3.70 8.62
N VAL A 189 1.99 -2.39 8.39
CA VAL A 189 2.56 -1.77 7.18
C VAL A 189 4.08 -1.98 7.13
N LYS A 190 4.78 -1.82 8.27
CA LYS A 190 6.23 -2.11 8.37
C LYS A 190 6.53 -3.59 8.20
N LEU A 191 5.71 -4.46 8.77
CA LEU A 191 5.82 -5.90 8.58
C LEU A 191 5.64 -6.28 7.10
N ALA A 192 4.62 -5.76 6.43
CA ALA A 192 4.38 -5.96 5.01
C ALA A 192 5.58 -5.50 4.15
N SER A 193 6.17 -4.35 4.50
CA SER A 193 7.38 -3.85 3.84
C SER A 193 8.56 -4.82 4.01
N GLY A 194 8.84 -5.28 5.24
CA GLY A 194 9.92 -6.23 5.50
C GLY A 194 9.75 -7.56 4.75
N VAL A 195 8.55 -8.13 4.78
CA VAL A 195 8.23 -9.37 4.05
C VAL A 195 8.36 -9.16 2.53
N SER A 196 7.95 -8.01 2.01
CA SER A 196 8.07 -7.69 0.58
C SER A 196 9.52 -7.57 0.13
N VAL A 197 10.40 -6.97 0.94
CA VAL A 197 11.85 -6.91 0.68
C VAL A 197 12.45 -8.33 0.67
N PHE A 198 12.04 -9.18 1.62
CA PHE A 198 12.48 -10.56 1.65
C PHE A 198 12.07 -11.34 0.39
N ILE A 199 10.81 -11.23 -0.04
CA ILE A 199 10.30 -11.84 -1.28
C ILE A 199 11.06 -11.32 -2.50
N ALA A 200 11.25 -10.00 -2.60
CA ALA A 200 11.99 -9.39 -3.68
C ALA A 200 13.46 -9.88 -3.74
N SER A 201 14.13 -9.95 -2.58
CA SER A 201 15.51 -10.44 -2.48
C SER A 201 15.62 -11.92 -2.90
N MET A 202 14.70 -12.77 -2.44
CA MET A 202 14.65 -14.17 -2.88
C MET A 202 14.43 -14.29 -4.39
N ALA A 203 13.52 -13.49 -4.94
CA ALA A 203 13.27 -13.48 -6.39
C ALA A 203 14.52 -13.10 -7.17
N LEU A 204 15.24 -12.05 -6.76
CA LEU A 204 16.47 -11.61 -7.43
C LEU A 204 17.58 -12.68 -7.35
N GLU A 205 17.69 -13.40 -6.25
CA GLU A 205 18.65 -14.48 -6.09
C GLU A 205 18.31 -15.66 -7.00
N LEU A 206 17.06 -16.13 -6.99
CA LEU A 206 16.59 -17.24 -7.84
C LEU A 206 16.72 -16.92 -9.34
N LEU A 207 16.52 -15.66 -9.71
CA LEU A 207 16.65 -15.17 -11.09
C LEU A 207 18.10 -14.83 -11.47
N LYS A 208 19.06 -15.01 -10.54
CA LYS A 208 20.50 -14.71 -10.71
C LYS A 208 20.78 -13.23 -11.06
N LEU A 209 19.91 -12.33 -10.59
CA LEU A 209 20.05 -10.88 -10.82
C LEU A 209 20.82 -10.18 -9.71
N LYS A 210 20.98 -10.79 -8.53
CA LYS A 210 21.67 -10.20 -7.37
C LYS A 210 23.16 -9.94 -7.64
N ASN A 211 23.85 -10.88 -8.26
CA ASN A 211 25.29 -10.77 -8.53
C ASN A 211 25.64 -9.72 -9.61
N LEU A 212 24.66 -9.30 -10.40
CA LEU A 212 24.81 -8.25 -11.39
C LEU A 212 24.67 -6.84 -10.77
N SER A 213 23.97 -6.73 -9.62
CA SER A 213 23.76 -5.44 -8.96
C SER A 213 25.00 -4.88 -8.28
N ASP A 214 25.92 -5.75 -7.85
CA ASP A 214 27.14 -5.36 -7.10
C ASP A 214 28.32 -5.04 -8.04
N ALA A 215 28.20 -5.38 -9.31
CA ALA A 215 29.35 -5.37 -10.21
C ALA A 215 29.68 -4.00 -10.83
N VAL A 216 28.70 -3.09 -11.00
CA VAL A 216 28.99 -1.79 -11.66
C VAL A 216 27.97 -0.73 -11.26
N THR A 217 28.47 0.40 -10.75
CA THR A 217 27.74 1.66 -10.53
C THR A 217 27.77 2.59 -11.75
N ASP A 218 28.23 2.10 -12.91
CA ASP A 218 28.45 2.93 -14.09
C ASP A 218 27.14 3.00 -14.91
N ASP A 219 26.50 4.17 -14.91
CA ASP A 219 25.27 4.44 -15.65
C ASP A 219 25.48 4.41 -17.19
N ALA A 220 26.72 4.24 -17.66
CA ALA A 220 27.09 4.21 -19.07
C ALA A 220 26.95 2.81 -19.72
N ILE A 221 26.49 1.78 -18.98
CA ILE A 221 26.42 0.40 -19.47
C ILE A 221 24.98 -0.06 -19.59
N ASP A 222 24.62 -0.63 -20.75
CA ASP A 222 23.35 -1.34 -20.92
C ASP A 222 23.43 -2.74 -20.31
N PHE A 223 22.86 -2.90 -19.14
CA PHE A 223 22.83 -4.18 -18.41
C PHE A 223 21.86 -5.19 -19.01
N SER A 224 20.91 -4.76 -19.85
CA SER A 224 19.86 -5.63 -20.39
C SER A 224 20.42 -6.75 -21.27
N ALA A 225 21.50 -6.49 -21.99
CA ALA A 225 22.16 -7.48 -22.86
C ALA A 225 22.80 -8.64 -22.08
N SER A 226 23.18 -8.42 -20.82
CA SER A 226 23.84 -9.43 -19.97
C SER A 226 22.85 -10.37 -19.25
N VAL A 227 21.56 -10.08 -19.31
CA VAL A 227 20.51 -10.82 -18.58
C VAL A 227 19.79 -11.80 -19.50
N SER A 228 19.66 -13.06 -19.05
CA SER A 228 18.96 -14.09 -19.81
C SER A 228 17.47 -13.76 -20.01
N ALA A 229 16.89 -14.18 -21.14
CA ALA A 229 15.47 -14.02 -21.40
C ALA A 229 14.59 -14.69 -20.32
N ALA A 230 15.04 -15.80 -19.75
CA ALA A 230 14.35 -16.49 -18.66
C ALA A 230 14.32 -15.65 -17.38
N SER A 231 15.44 -14.99 -17.02
CA SER A 231 15.51 -14.11 -15.84
C SER A 231 14.62 -12.87 -16.02
N LYS A 232 14.60 -12.27 -17.21
CA LYS A 232 13.68 -11.15 -17.53
C LYS A 232 12.23 -11.58 -17.39
N MET A 233 11.84 -12.69 -17.98
CA MET A 233 10.46 -13.22 -17.88
C MET A 233 10.12 -13.54 -16.41
N GLY A 234 11.02 -14.16 -15.66
CA GLY A 234 10.83 -14.42 -14.23
C GLY A 234 10.59 -13.14 -13.44
N LEU A 235 11.36 -12.07 -13.70
CA LEU A 235 11.18 -10.78 -13.05
C LEU A 235 9.79 -10.17 -13.35
N ARG A 236 9.36 -10.19 -14.62
CA ARG A 236 8.03 -9.73 -15.06
C ARG A 236 6.91 -10.47 -14.32
N LEU A 237 7.03 -11.81 -14.23
CA LEU A 237 6.02 -12.64 -13.58
C LEU A 237 5.96 -12.39 -12.07
N VAL A 238 7.10 -12.34 -11.39
CA VAL A 238 7.14 -12.11 -9.93
C VAL A 238 6.58 -10.74 -9.58
N MET A 239 6.98 -9.67 -10.30
CA MET A 239 6.56 -8.32 -9.99
C MET A 239 5.10 -8.00 -10.37
N THR A 240 4.42 -8.91 -11.09
CA THR A 240 3.03 -8.70 -11.52
C THR A 240 2.08 -9.77 -10.99
N LEU A 241 2.37 -11.07 -11.16
CA LEU A 241 1.45 -12.14 -10.77
C LEU A 241 1.32 -12.29 -9.26
N ILE A 242 2.40 -12.13 -8.48
CA ILE A 242 2.31 -12.20 -7.02
C ILE A 242 1.43 -11.06 -6.49
N PRO A 243 1.63 -9.78 -6.88
CA PRO A 243 0.70 -8.71 -6.55
C PRO A 243 -0.75 -8.97 -6.98
N ILE A 244 -0.98 -9.43 -8.20
CA ILE A 244 -2.33 -9.75 -8.68
C ILE A 244 -3.00 -10.80 -7.78
N ALA A 245 -2.29 -11.90 -7.49
CA ALA A 245 -2.81 -12.96 -6.61
C ALA A 245 -3.13 -12.42 -5.21
N GLY A 246 -2.25 -11.60 -4.63
CA GLY A 246 -2.46 -10.94 -3.35
C GLY A 246 -3.68 -10.01 -3.37
N LEU A 247 -3.83 -9.19 -4.38
CA LEU A 247 -4.96 -8.27 -4.52
C LEU A 247 -6.29 -9.00 -4.71
N ILE A 248 -6.32 -10.09 -5.49
CA ILE A 248 -7.50 -10.95 -5.63
C ILE A 248 -7.86 -11.58 -4.27
N PHE A 249 -6.87 -12.10 -3.54
CA PHE A 249 -7.09 -12.62 -2.20
C PHE A 249 -7.66 -11.54 -1.27
N ALA A 250 -7.08 -10.32 -1.28
CA ALA A 250 -7.57 -9.20 -0.48
C ALA A 250 -9.03 -8.85 -0.78
N LEU A 251 -9.44 -8.84 -2.07
CA LEU A 251 -10.83 -8.61 -2.47
C LEU A 251 -11.79 -9.69 -1.94
N ILE A 252 -11.42 -10.96 -2.09
CA ILE A 252 -12.24 -12.10 -1.65
C ILE A 252 -12.35 -12.09 -0.13
N TRP A 253 -11.22 -11.89 0.58
CA TRP A 253 -11.17 -11.82 2.03
C TRP A 253 -12.04 -10.69 2.57
N PHE A 254 -11.84 -9.48 2.07
CA PHE A 254 -12.57 -8.30 2.48
C PHE A 254 -14.07 -8.45 2.23
N LYS A 255 -14.47 -8.89 1.03
CA LYS A 255 -15.87 -9.11 0.67
C LYS A 255 -16.58 -10.12 1.61
N LYS A 256 -15.85 -11.14 2.06
CA LYS A 256 -16.42 -12.20 2.91
C LYS A 256 -16.55 -11.80 4.38
N HIS A 257 -15.62 -10.96 4.90
CA HIS A 257 -15.49 -10.74 6.34
C HIS A 257 -15.83 -9.31 6.78
N TYR A 258 -15.76 -8.32 5.88
CA TYR A 258 -16.06 -6.94 6.24
C TYR A 258 -17.55 -6.64 6.15
N ILE A 259 -18.14 -6.26 7.29
CA ILE A 259 -19.60 -6.04 7.41
C ILE A 259 -19.99 -4.58 7.66
N LEU A 260 -19.03 -3.67 7.84
CA LEU A 260 -19.28 -2.28 8.19
C LEU A 260 -19.61 -1.45 6.95
N THR A 261 -20.86 -1.54 6.49
CA THR A 261 -21.40 -0.64 5.46
C THR A 261 -21.55 0.79 6.02
N ASP A 262 -21.64 1.80 5.14
CA ASP A 262 -21.81 3.21 5.57
C ASP A 262 -23.03 3.34 6.52
N GLN A 263 -24.18 2.70 6.20
CA GLN A 263 -25.37 2.70 7.06
C GLN A 263 -25.07 2.08 8.43
N LYS A 264 -24.39 0.93 8.46
CA LYS A 264 -24.08 0.25 9.72
C LYS A 264 -23.09 1.04 10.58
N VAL A 265 -22.17 1.77 9.95
CA VAL A 265 -21.26 2.68 10.64
C VAL A 265 -22.03 3.84 11.29
N GLU A 266 -23.00 4.43 10.58
CA GLU A 266 -23.86 5.49 11.13
C GLU A 266 -24.69 5.00 12.32
N GLU A 267 -25.28 3.80 12.22
CA GLU A 267 -26.02 3.15 13.31
C GLU A 267 -25.12 2.95 14.55
N ILE A 268 -23.92 2.38 14.36
CA ILE A 268 -22.94 2.15 15.44
C ILE A 268 -22.52 3.48 16.09
N ALA A 269 -22.20 4.50 15.29
CA ALA A 269 -21.80 5.80 15.81
C ALA A 269 -22.91 6.48 16.63
N ALA A 270 -24.18 6.35 16.20
CA ALA A 270 -25.32 6.87 16.93
C ALA A 270 -25.51 6.12 18.28
N GLU A 271 -25.33 4.79 18.29
CA GLU A 271 -25.47 3.97 19.50
C GLU A 271 -24.35 4.23 20.52
N VAL A 272 -23.10 4.36 20.05
CA VAL A 272 -21.95 4.74 20.90
C VAL A 272 -22.16 6.12 21.52
N LYS A 273 -22.65 7.09 20.72
CA LYS A 273 -22.96 8.42 21.22
C LYS A 273 -24.07 8.43 22.26
N ALA A 274 -25.15 7.65 22.06
CA ALA A 274 -26.24 7.53 23.01
C ALA A 274 -25.82 6.88 24.33
N ARG A 275 -24.86 5.96 24.28
CA ARG A 275 -24.32 5.28 25.46
C ARG A 275 -23.41 6.19 26.28
N ASN A 276 -22.69 7.11 25.63
CA ASN A 276 -21.72 8.01 26.26
C ASN A 276 -22.33 9.38 26.67
N ALA A 277 -23.62 9.62 26.34
CA ALA A 277 -24.41 10.77 26.76
C ALA A 277 -25.10 10.55 28.10
#